data_5054556d3b4ce1553d991c8c9635c54d
#
_entry.id   5054556d3b4ce1553d991c8c9635c54d
#
_cell.length_a   1.000
_cell.length_b   1.000
_cell.length_c   1.000
_cell.angle_alpha   90.00
_cell.angle_beta   90.00
_cell.angle_gamma   90.00
#
_symmetry.space_group_name_H-M   'P 1'
#
loop_
_entity.id
_entity.type
_entity.pdbx_description
1 polymer ?
#
loop_
_entity_poly.entity_id
_entity_poly.type
_entity_poly.pdbx_seq_one_letter_code
_entity_poly.pdbx_strand_id
1 'polypeptide(L)'
;NDLRLCAYPYRKQGKNHPKLDLIREENDLQDRFLHMMYSHAAGRAAMQPLVQSFVSRAAGCFLGSRLSVPLVAPFVKKNHISLKECTAKQFISFNDFFVRKLKMDARPFSNAPQDFISPCDARLTVYPIHENGKFEIKNTEYTLEQLLRDRKLAKRYEGGTLFLFRLSVDDYHRYLFVDDGVCS
;
A
#
# COMPACT_ATOMS: atom_id res chain seq x y z
N ASN A 1 15.44 -2.10 -0.23
CA ASN A 1 15.30 -1.93 1.23
C ASN A 1 13.92 -1.33 1.48
N ASP A 2 12.94 -2.20 1.70
CA ASP A 2 11.57 -1.77 1.97
C ASP A 2 11.42 -1.50 3.47
N LEU A 3 10.97 -0.29 3.82
CA LEU A 3 10.66 0.12 5.18
C LEU A 3 9.14 0.05 5.39
N ARG A 4 8.69 -0.58 6.46
CA ARG A 4 7.28 -0.52 6.85
C ARG A 4 7.07 0.74 7.67
N LEU A 5 6.30 1.68 7.13
CA LEU A 5 5.84 2.87 7.83
C LEU A 5 4.39 2.68 8.24
N CYS A 6 4.13 2.77 9.54
CA CYS A 6 2.80 3.10 10.03
C CYS A 6 2.76 4.62 10.21
N ALA A 7 1.63 5.25 9.93
CA ALA A 7 1.43 6.69 10.19
C ALA A 7 1.37 6.98 11.71
N TYR A 8 2.35 6.45 12.46
CA TYR A 8 2.54 6.77 13.86
C TYR A 8 3.47 7.97 13.98
N PRO A 9 3.16 8.94 14.85
CA PRO A 9 4.11 9.98 15.17
C PRO A 9 5.34 9.32 15.78
N TYR A 10 6.48 9.52 15.16
CA TYR A 10 7.75 9.17 15.74
C TYR A 10 7.94 9.99 17.01
N ARG A 11 7.66 9.38 18.17
CA ARG A 11 7.94 10.00 19.47
C ARG A 11 9.45 9.99 19.63
N LYS A 12 10.10 11.15 19.53
CA LYS A 12 11.49 11.36 19.94
C LYS A 12 11.63 10.97 21.43
N GLN A 13 11.87 9.71 21.71
CA GLN A 13 12.50 9.32 22.96
C GLN A 13 14.00 9.43 22.76
N GLY A 14 14.62 10.20 23.66
CA GLY A 14 15.97 10.69 23.64
C GLY A 14 17.04 9.79 23.05
N LYS A 15 17.95 10.43 22.34
CA LYS A 15 19.36 10.12 22.00
C LYS A 15 19.82 8.71 21.56
N ASN A 16 18.95 7.75 21.36
CA ASN A 16 19.28 6.53 20.63
C ASN A 16 18.44 6.51 19.38
N HIS A 17 19.05 6.77 18.21
CA HIS A 17 18.42 6.43 16.94
C HIS A 17 18.06 4.95 17.01
N PRO A 18 16.79 4.55 16.99
CA PRO A 18 16.48 3.16 16.73
C PRO A 18 17.15 2.85 15.39
N LYS A 19 18.02 1.85 15.39
CA LYS A 19 18.46 1.24 14.14
C LYS A 19 17.19 1.01 13.36
N LEU A 20 17.11 1.55 12.15
CA LEU A 20 16.09 1.22 11.19
C LEU A 20 16.15 -0.30 11.06
N ASP A 21 15.29 -1.00 11.77
CA ASP A 21 15.17 -2.44 11.60
C ASP A 21 14.58 -2.62 10.21
N LEU A 22 15.49 -2.89 9.26
CA LEU A 22 15.15 -3.37 7.95
C LEU A 22 14.50 -4.72 8.15
N ILE A 23 13.19 -4.75 8.37
CA ILE A 23 12.42 -5.98 8.38
C ILE A 23 12.48 -6.51 6.95
N ARG A 24 13.46 -7.35 6.70
CA ARG A 24 13.52 -8.19 5.51
C ARG A 24 12.43 -9.23 5.70
N GLU A 25 11.22 -8.92 5.23
CA GLU A 25 10.18 -9.94 5.22
C GLU A 25 10.65 -11.10 4.35
N GLU A 26 10.75 -12.25 4.98
CA GLU A 26 10.83 -13.53 4.29
C GLU A 26 9.60 -13.64 3.39
N ASN A 27 9.85 -14.03 2.15
CA ASN A 27 8.83 -14.23 1.11
C ASN A 27 7.61 -14.94 1.68
N ASP A 28 6.53 -14.21 1.86
CA ASP A 28 5.25 -14.79 2.27
C ASP A 28 4.86 -15.86 1.23
N LEU A 29 4.22 -16.93 1.68
CA LEU A 29 3.70 -17.99 0.81
C LEU A 29 2.93 -17.43 -0.38
N GLN A 30 2.28 -16.28 -0.20
CA GLN A 30 1.56 -15.56 -1.24
C GLN A 30 2.50 -15.02 -2.32
N ASP A 31 3.63 -14.42 -1.96
CA ASP A 31 4.62 -13.89 -2.90
C ASP A 31 5.27 -15.04 -3.68
N ARG A 32 5.58 -16.16 -3.01
CA ARG A 32 6.10 -17.37 -3.66
C ARG A 32 5.10 -17.98 -4.63
N PHE A 33 3.83 -18.06 -4.25
CA PHE A 33 2.76 -18.56 -5.11
C PHE A 33 2.58 -17.66 -6.34
N LEU A 34 2.51 -16.35 -6.16
CA LEU A 34 2.42 -15.39 -7.26
C LEU A 34 3.64 -15.47 -8.17
N HIS A 35 4.84 -15.52 -7.60
CA HIS A 35 6.06 -15.66 -8.38
C HIS A 35 6.04 -16.95 -9.22
N MET A 36 5.63 -18.10 -8.65
CA MET A 36 5.48 -19.35 -9.36
C MET A 36 4.46 -19.23 -10.51
N MET A 37 3.31 -18.59 -10.26
CA MET A 37 2.26 -18.39 -11.28
C MET A 37 2.73 -17.48 -12.42
N TYR A 38 3.48 -16.42 -12.13
CA TYR A 38 3.94 -15.48 -13.16
C TYR A 38 5.20 -15.93 -13.88
N SER A 39 6.04 -16.74 -13.27
CA SER A 39 7.30 -17.22 -13.88
C SER A 39 7.09 -18.23 -15.00
N HIS A 40 5.98 -18.96 -15.02
CA HIS A 40 5.71 -20.01 -16.01
C HIS A 40 4.62 -19.58 -17.01
N ALA A 41 4.80 -19.95 -18.30
CA ALA A 41 3.82 -19.67 -19.35
C ALA A 41 2.43 -20.26 -19.02
N ALA A 42 2.39 -21.49 -18.51
CA ALA A 42 1.17 -22.16 -18.07
C ALA A 42 0.49 -21.42 -16.91
N GLY A 43 1.27 -20.92 -15.94
CA GLY A 43 0.75 -20.14 -14.83
C GLY A 43 0.13 -18.81 -15.30
N ARG A 44 0.80 -18.10 -16.20
CA ARG A 44 0.26 -16.87 -16.81
C ARG A 44 -1.04 -17.15 -17.60
N ALA A 45 -1.10 -18.25 -18.36
CA ALA A 45 -2.31 -18.65 -19.08
C ALA A 45 -3.46 -18.98 -18.11
N ALA A 46 -3.18 -19.67 -17.00
CA ALA A 46 -4.17 -19.96 -15.97
C ALA A 46 -4.68 -18.70 -15.23
N MET A 47 -3.85 -17.64 -15.16
CA MET A 47 -4.26 -16.36 -14.55
C MET A 47 -5.06 -15.47 -15.51
N GLN A 48 -4.98 -15.68 -16.83
CA GLN A 48 -5.71 -14.85 -17.81
C GLN A 48 -7.22 -14.75 -17.54
N PRO A 49 -7.97 -15.82 -17.27
CA PRO A 49 -9.40 -15.70 -16.95
C PRO A 49 -9.66 -14.92 -15.66
N LEU A 50 -8.78 -15.01 -14.66
CA LEU A 50 -8.92 -14.30 -13.39
C LEU A 50 -8.73 -12.77 -13.53
N VAL A 51 -7.97 -12.33 -14.55
CA VAL A 51 -7.73 -10.91 -14.85
C VAL A 51 -8.85 -10.31 -15.72
N GLN A 52 -9.78 -11.13 -16.21
CA GLN A 52 -10.92 -10.64 -17.00
C GLN A 52 -11.80 -9.67 -16.18
N SER A 53 -12.21 -8.58 -16.81
CA SER A 53 -13.03 -7.56 -16.16
C SER A 53 -14.37 -8.10 -15.61
N PHE A 54 -14.92 -9.12 -16.25
CA PHE A 54 -16.10 -9.84 -15.79
C PHE A 54 -15.88 -10.53 -14.44
N VAL A 55 -14.76 -11.27 -14.27
CA VAL A 55 -14.45 -11.98 -13.03
C VAL A 55 -14.20 -10.98 -11.90
N SER A 56 -13.47 -9.90 -12.17
CA SER A 56 -13.23 -8.82 -11.21
C SER A 56 -14.55 -8.16 -10.77
N ARG A 57 -15.49 -7.94 -11.70
CA ARG A 57 -16.82 -7.41 -11.37
C ARG A 57 -17.63 -8.37 -10.51
N ALA A 58 -17.66 -9.65 -10.87
CA ALA A 58 -18.38 -10.68 -10.10
C ALA A 58 -17.81 -10.79 -8.68
N ALA A 59 -16.49 -10.84 -8.55
CA ALA A 59 -15.81 -10.84 -7.25
C ALA A 59 -16.12 -9.56 -6.46
N GLY A 60 -16.10 -8.39 -7.11
CA GLY A 60 -16.46 -7.11 -6.50
C GLY A 60 -17.90 -7.08 -5.99
N CYS A 61 -18.87 -7.57 -6.79
CA CYS A 61 -20.26 -7.71 -6.37
C CYS A 61 -20.41 -8.64 -5.16
N PHE A 62 -19.74 -9.79 -5.19
CA PHE A 62 -19.76 -10.73 -4.06
C PHE A 62 -19.17 -10.11 -2.80
N LEU A 63 -17.96 -9.52 -2.88
CA LEU A 63 -17.28 -8.89 -1.76
C LEU A 63 -18.02 -7.64 -1.23
N GLY A 64 -18.83 -6.98 -2.06
CA GLY A 64 -19.74 -5.89 -1.67
C GLY A 64 -21.06 -6.35 -1.05
N SER A 65 -21.39 -7.64 -1.15
CA SER A 65 -22.63 -8.19 -0.62
C SER A 65 -22.52 -8.63 0.84
N ARG A 66 -23.67 -8.80 1.52
CA ARG A 66 -23.75 -9.34 2.89
C ARG A 66 -23.23 -10.77 3.00
N LEU A 67 -23.23 -11.52 1.91
CA LEU A 67 -22.74 -12.89 1.86
C LEU A 67 -21.23 -12.99 2.12
N SER A 68 -20.51 -11.89 1.96
CA SER A 68 -19.07 -11.81 2.21
C SER A 68 -18.70 -11.52 3.67
N VAL A 69 -19.65 -11.15 4.52
CA VAL A 69 -19.40 -10.83 5.95
C VAL A 69 -18.67 -11.96 6.70
N PRO A 70 -19.00 -13.26 6.51
CA PRO A 70 -18.30 -14.34 7.18
C PRO A 70 -16.78 -14.41 6.87
N LEU A 71 -16.33 -13.80 5.77
CA LEU A 71 -14.90 -13.75 5.40
C LEU A 71 -14.11 -12.76 6.26
N VAL A 72 -14.77 -11.81 6.92
CA VAL A 72 -14.11 -10.77 7.72
C VAL A 72 -13.37 -11.36 8.92
N ALA A 73 -14.03 -12.19 9.71
CA ALA A 73 -13.43 -12.73 10.93
C ALA A 73 -12.16 -13.58 10.70
N PRO A 74 -12.16 -14.56 9.77
CA PRO A 74 -10.94 -15.32 9.47
C PRO A 74 -9.83 -14.44 8.86
N PHE A 75 -10.19 -13.45 8.04
CA PHE A 75 -9.23 -12.51 7.48
C PHE A 75 -8.56 -11.65 8.56
N VAL A 76 -9.34 -11.07 9.47
CA VAL A 76 -8.86 -10.30 10.61
C VAL A 76 -7.91 -11.12 11.48
N LYS A 77 -8.29 -12.38 11.78
CA LYS A 77 -7.48 -13.29 12.59
C LYS A 77 -6.16 -13.65 11.91
N LYS A 78 -6.21 -14.00 10.62
CA LYS A 78 -5.04 -14.39 9.83
C LYS A 78 -4.02 -13.27 9.72
N ASN A 79 -4.49 -12.03 9.51
CA ASN A 79 -3.63 -10.87 9.27
C ASN A 79 -3.40 -10.03 10.55
N HIS A 80 -3.80 -10.51 11.73
CA HIS A 80 -3.61 -9.87 13.03
C HIS A 80 -4.12 -8.41 13.09
N ILE A 81 -5.23 -8.10 12.38
CA ILE A 81 -5.75 -6.75 12.27
C ILE A 81 -6.48 -6.36 13.57
N SER A 82 -6.11 -5.20 14.16
CA SER A 82 -6.79 -4.65 15.33
C SER A 82 -8.06 -3.91 14.94
N LEU A 83 -9.23 -4.46 15.31
CA LEU A 83 -10.51 -3.78 15.13
C LEU A 83 -10.81 -2.73 16.21
N LYS A 84 -9.99 -2.64 17.27
CA LYS A 84 -10.18 -1.68 18.38
C LYS A 84 -10.04 -0.23 17.91
N GLU A 85 -9.25 -0.02 16.88
CA GLU A 85 -9.01 1.28 16.26
C GLU A 85 -10.11 1.69 15.26
N CYS A 86 -10.99 0.76 14.89
CA CYS A 86 -12.05 1.05 13.94
C CYS A 86 -13.20 1.85 14.59
N THR A 87 -13.80 2.76 13.82
CA THR A 87 -14.99 3.49 14.23
C THR A 87 -16.20 2.56 14.28
N ALA A 88 -16.36 1.71 13.25
CA ALA A 88 -17.44 0.73 13.20
C ALA A 88 -17.03 -0.58 13.92
N LYS A 89 -17.97 -1.16 14.66
CA LYS A 89 -17.81 -2.46 15.32
C LYS A 89 -18.33 -3.61 14.47
N GLN A 90 -19.18 -3.33 13.49
CA GLN A 90 -19.79 -4.30 12.59
C GLN A 90 -19.67 -3.80 11.16
N PHE A 91 -19.55 -4.74 10.23
CA PHE A 91 -19.42 -4.48 8.80
C PHE A 91 -20.53 -5.15 8.05
N ILE A 92 -21.05 -4.50 7.02
CA ILE A 92 -22.15 -5.01 6.19
C ILE A 92 -21.67 -5.87 5.01
N SER A 93 -20.36 -5.82 4.72
CA SER A 93 -19.70 -6.61 3.68
C SER A 93 -18.19 -6.67 3.92
N PHE A 94 -17.49 -7.54 3.19
CA PHE A 94 -16.03 -7.55 3.21
C PHE A 94 -15.43 -6.25 2.68
N ASN A 95 -16.01 -5.66 1.62
CA ASN A 95 -15.56 -4.38 1.10
C ASN A 95 -15.72 -3.25 2.12
N ASP A 96 -16.81 -3.24 2.87
CA ASP A 96 -17.03 -2.25 3.94
C ASP A 96 -15.96 -2.37 5.03
N PHE A 97 -15.59 -3.61 5.40
CA PHE A 97 -14.45 -3.86 6.29
C PHE A 97 -13.13 -3.40 5.66
N PHE A 98 -12.91 -3.70 4.39
CA PHE A 98 -11.64 -3.40 3.70
C PHE A 98 -11.37 -1.89 3.65
N VAL A 99 -12.40 -1.07 3.39
CA VAL A 99 -12.35 0.40 3.41
C VAL A 99 -12.74 1.01 4.76
N ARG A 100 -12.62 0.25 5.85
CA ARG A 100 -13.00 0.66 7.20
C ARG A 100 -12.48 2.04 7.56
N LYS A 101 -13.21 2.75 8.42
CA LYS A 101 -12.74 4.02 9.00
C LYS A 101 -12.10 3.76 10.36
N LEU A 102 -10.95 4.35 10.58
CA LEU A 102 -10.30 4.37 11.89
C LEU A 102 -10.77 5.59 12.69
N LYS A 103 -10.59 5.54 14.00
CA LYS A 103 -10.80 6.68 14.90
C LYS A 103 -9.78 7.78 14.60
N MET A 104 -10.13 9.02 14.90
CA MET A 104 -9.28 10.19 14.60
C MET A 104 -7.89 10.12 15.25
N ASP A 105 -7.82 9.50 16.41
CA ASP A 105 -6.58 9.33 17.20
C ASP A 105 -5.75 8.09 16.84
N ALA A 106 -6.28 7.22 15.98
CA ALA A 106 -5.61 5.98 15.61
C ALA A 106 -4.38 6.20 14.70
N ARG A 107 -4.37 7.29 13.96
CA ARG A 107 -3.25 7.69 13.07
C ARG A 107 -2.97 9.18 13.22
N PRO A 108 -2.42 9.61 14.37
CA PRO A 108 -2.05 11.01 14.55
C PRO A 108 -0.88 11.35 13.61
N PHE A 109 -0.92 12.55 13.05
CA PHE A 109 0.14 13.07 12.17
C PHE A 109 0.59 14.45 12.64
N SER A 110 1.78 14.86 12.25
CA SER A 110 2.30 16.18 12.55
C SER A 110 1.66 17.24 11.66
N ASN A 111 1.32 18.39 12.27
CA ASN A 111 0.87 19.58 11.53
C ASN A 111 2.02 20.59 11.31
N ALA A 112 3.25 20.23 11.66
CA ALA A 112 4.40 21.12 11.47
C ALA A 112 4.75 21.21 9.98
N PRO A 113 4.85 22.43 9.40
CA PRO A 113 5.05 22.60 7.96
C PRO A 113 6.33 21.99 7.40
N GLN A 114 7.33 21.76 8.27
CA GLN A 114 8.61 21.15 7.91
C GLN A 114 8.60 19.62 7.92
N ASP A 115 7.51 18.99 8.38
CA ASP A 115 7.44 17.55 8.50
C ASP A 115 6.81 16.93 7.24
N PHE A 116 7.53 16.01 6.64
CA PHE A 116 6.96 15.16 5.59
C PHE A 116 6.25 13.96 6.23
N ILE A 117 4.93 13.94 6.16
CA ILE A 117 4.10 12.89 6.76
C ILE A 117 3.90 11.72 5.80
N SER A 118 3.70 10.52 6.35
CA SER A 118 3.31 9.37 5.54
C SER A 118 1.85 9.50 5.08
N PRO A 119 1.55 9.37 3.78
CA PRO A 119 0.18 9.45 3.27
C PRO A 119 -0.69 8.27 3.68
N CYS A 120 -0.11 7.13 4.05
CA CYS A 120 -0.85 5.90 4.36
C CYS A 120 0.00 4.93 5.17
N ASP A 121 -0.65 3.91 5.73
CA ASP A 121 0.03 2.73 6.25
C ASP A 121 0.56 1.93 5.05
N ALA A 122 1.88 1.82 4.90
CA ALA A 122 2.47 1.20 3.73
C ALA A 122 3.93 0.80 3.97
N ARG A 123 4.48 0.01 3.06
CA ARG A 123 5.92 -0.17 2.93
C ARG A 123 6.48 0.92 2.04
N LEU A 124 7.50 1.60 2.52
CA LEU A 124 8.18 2.66 1.78
C LEU A 124 9.45 2.13 1.13
N THR A 125 9.59 2.39 -0.17
CA THR A 125 10.85 2.30 -0.88
C THR A 125 11.23 3.69 -1.41
N VAL A 126 12.49 4.07 -1.25
CA VAL A 126 12.99 5.39 -1.64
C VAL A 126 14.01 5.23 -2.76
N TYR A 127 13.82 5.97 -3.84
CA TYR A 127 14.71 5.99 -4.98
C TYR A 127 15.20 7.42 -5.25
N PRO A 128 16.52 7.66 -5.41
CA PRO A 128 16.99 8.92 -5.97
C PRO A 128 16.61 8.98 -7.46
N ILE A 129 16.17 10.15 -7.91
CA ILE A 129 15.82 10.40 -9.31
C ILE A 129 17.06 10.88 -10.04
N HIS A 130 17.70 10.01 -10.81
CA HIS A 130 18.80 10.35 -11.69
C HIS A 130 18.28 10.64 -13.10
N GLU A 131 19.03 11.41 -13.87
CA GLU A 131 18.76 11.63 -15.29
C GLU A 131 18.68 10.28 -16.02
N ASN A 132 17.57 10.03 -16.72
CA ASN A 132 17.26 8.73 -17.33
C ASN A 132 17.22 7.52 -16.36
N GLY A 133 17.05 7.79 -15.06
CA GLY A 133 16.97 6.77 -14.03
C GLY A 133 15.81 5.80 -14.24
N LYS A 134 16.07 4.53 -13.98
CA LYS A 134 15.06 3.47 -13.97
C LYS A 134 14.78 3.05 -12.55
N PHE A 135 13.52 2.76 -12.27
CA PHE A 135 13.03 2.28 -10.98
C PHE A 135 12.51 0.86 -11.15
N GLU A 136 12.97 -0.06 -10.32
CA GLU A 136 12.43 -1.40 -10.29
C GLU A 136 11.26 -1.48 -9.31
N ILE A 137 10.05 -1.70 -9.86
CA ILE A 137 8.82 -1.84 -9.09
C ILE A 137 8.19 -3.20 -9.43
N LYS A 138 8.12 -4.11 -8.48
CA LYS A 138 7.57 -5.47 -8.66
C LYS A 138 8.19 -6.21 -9.87
N ASN A 139 9.53 -6.24 -9.93
CA ASN A 139 10.30 -6.88 -11.03
C ASN A 139 10.03 -6.28 -12.42
N THR A 140 9.58 -5.05 -12.49
CA THR A 140 9.38 -4.32 -13.74
C THR A 140 10.11 -2.99 -13.66
N GLU A 141 10.91 -2.69 -14.68
CA GLU A 141 11.60 -1.40 -14.80
C GLU A 141 10.66 -0.33 -15.34
N TYR A 142 10.65 0.82 -14.70
CA TYR A 142 9.93 2.02 -15.12
C TYR A 142 10.86 3.21 -15.17
N THR A 143 10.64 4.11 -16.13
CA THR A 143 11.21 5.45 -16.10
C THR A 143 10.24 6.42 -15.42
N LEU A 144 10.73 7.56 -14.96
CA LEU A 144 9.87 8.57 -14.36
C LEU A 144 8.83 9.11 -15.36
N GLU A 145 9.21 9.24 -16.63
CA GLU A 145 8.31 9.63 -17.72
C GLU A 145 7.15 8.63 -17.89
N GLN A 146 7.44 7.33 -17.84
CA GLN A 146 6.40 6.29 -17.90
C GLN A 146 5.45 6.32 -16.70
N LEU A 147 5.97 6.58 -15.51
CA LEU A 147 5.17 6.67 -14.30
C LEU A 147 4.25 7.89 -14.31
N LEU A 148 4.77 9.05 -14.70
CA LEU A 148 4.03 10.32 -14.70
C LEU A 148 3.22 10.53 -15.99
N ARG A 149 3.53 9.78 -17.07
CA ARG A 149 2.97 9.95 -18.42
C ARG A 149 3.11 11.39 -18.95
N ASP A 150 4.10 12.11 -18.46
CA ASP A 150 4.42 13.50 -18.82
C ASP A 150 5.92 13.73 -18.73
N ARG A 151 6.54 13.94 -19.90
CA ARG A 151 7.98 14.17 -20.02
C ARG A 151 8.42 15.51 -19.43
N LYS A 152 7.59 16.55 -19.55
CA LYS A 152 7.92 17.87 -19.01
C LYS A 152 7.91 17.86 -17.49
N LEU A 153 6.89 17.18 -16.94
CA LEU A 153 6.78 17.00 -15.49
C LEU A 153 7.94 16.14 -14.95
N ALA A 154 8.29 15.05 -15.64
CA ALA A 154 9.40 14.19 -15.25
C ALA A 154 10.72 14.96 -15.11
N LYS A 155 11.04 15.82 -16.08
CA LYS A 155 12.25 16.67 -16.03
C LYS A 155 12.30 17.59 -14.81
N ARG A 156 11.16 18.06 -14.31
CA ARG A 156 11.12 18.93 -13.13
C ARG A 156 11.53 18.24 -11.85
N TYR A 157 11.45 16.91 -11.81
CA TYR A 157 11.81 16.09 -10.65
C TYR A 157 13.18 15.43 -10.77
N GLU A 158 13.95 15.71 -11.83
CA GLU A 158 15.34 15.27 -11.93
C GLU A 158 16.16 15.81 -10.76
N GLY A 159 16.98 14.95 -10.15
CA GLY A 159 17.73 15.26 -8.94
C GLY A 159 16.91 15.18 -7.64
N GLY A 160 15.62 14.90 -7.73
CA GLY A 160 14.74 14.73 -6.57
C GLY A 160 14.76 13.31 -6.00
N THR A 161 13.72 12.98 -5.27
CA THR A 161 13.54 11.68 -4.62
C THR A 161 12.14 11.13 -4.88
N LEU A 162 12.05 9.87 -5.29
CA LEU A 162 10.79 9.13 -5.45
C LEU A 162 10.53 8.32 -4.18
N PHE A 163 9.39 8.57 -3.54
CA PHE A 163 8.86 7.80 -2.42
C PHE A 163 7.76 6.87 -2.93
N LEU A 164 8.02 5.57 -2.95
CA LEU A 164 7.07 4.56 -3.36
C LEU A 164 6.40 3.92 -2.14
N PHE A 165 5.13 4.20 -1.94
CA PHE A 165 4.32 3.61 -0.87
C PHE A 165 3.56 2.40 -1.40
N ARG A 166 3.84 1.21 -0.86
CA ARG A 166 3.21 -0.04 -1.26
C ARG A 166 2.33 -0.57 -0.13
N LEU A 167 1.02 -0.56 -0.36
CA LEU A 167 0.06 -1.12 0.57
C LEU A 167 -0.05 -2.64 0.37
N SER A 168 -0.07 -3.37 1.47
CA SER A 168 -0.38 -4.79 1.54
C SER A 168 -1.87 -4.97 1.86
N VAL A 169 -2.41 -6.16 1.65
CA VAL A 169 -3.84 -6.44 1.87
C VAL A 169 -4.31 -6.30 3.32
N ASP A 170 -3.38 -6.34 4.26
CA ASP A 170 -3.60 -6.16 5.70
C ASP A 170 -3.50 -4.70 6.16
N ASP A 171 -2.89 -3.83 5.34
CA ASP A 171 -2.74 -2.42 5.66
C ASP A 171 -4.07 -1.67 5.69
N TYR A 172 -4.04 -0.43 6.15
CA TYR A 172 -5.18 0.46 6.14
C TYR A 172 -5.31 1.12 4.76
N HIS A 173 -6.34 0.77 4.00
CA HIS A 173 -6.53 1.20 2.60
C HIS A 173 -7.20 2.56 2.46
N ARG A 174 -6.80 3.51 3.30
CA ARG A 174 -7.10 4.94 3.11
C ARG A 174 -5.82 5.74 3.16
N TYR A 175 -5.80 6.83 2.45
CA TYR A 175 -4.67 7.74 2.40
C TYR A 175 -5.12 9.18 2.64
N LEU A 176 -4.19 10.02 3.02
CA LEU A 176 -4.35 11.45 3.16
C LEU A 176 -3.32 12.17 2.27
N PHE A 177 -3.60 13.40 1.95
CA PHE A 177 -2.63 14.23 1.23
C PHE A 177 -1.48 14.62 2.15
N VAL A 178 -0.27 14.65 1.61
CA VAL A 178 0.94 15.02 2.35
C VAL A 178 1.10 16.54 2.46
N ASP A 179 0.35 17.28 1.66
CA ASP A 179 0.36 18.74 1.60
C ASP A 179 -1.03 19.24 1.19
N ASP A 180 -1.29 20.54 1.37
CA ASP A 180 -2.52 21.19 0.97
C ASP A 180 -2.67 21.17 -0.55
N GLY A 181 -3.89 20.91 -1.02
CA GLY A 181 -4.17 20.82 -2.44
C GLY A 181 -5.66 20.74 -2.76
N VAL A 182 -5.97 20.93 -4.03
CA VAL A 182 -7.33 20.80 -4.56
C VAL A 182 -7.39 19.55 -5.43
N CYS A 183 -8.33 18.66 -5.11
CA CYS A 183 -8.61 17.48 -5.93
C CYS A 183 -9.49 17.90 -7.12
N SER A 184 -8.97 17.76 -8.34
CA SER A 184 -9.71 18.07 -9.60
C SER A 184 -10.13 16.80 -10.31
#